data_7c06817d93144c9427e796a412df5cc8
#
_entry.id   7c06817d93144c9427e796a412df5cc8
#
_cell.length_a   1.000
_cell.length_b   1.000
_cell.length_c   1.000
_cell.angle_alpha   90.00
_cell.angle_beta   90.00
_cell.angle_gamma   90.00
#
_symmetry.space_group_name_H-M   'P 1'
#
loop_
_entity.id
_entity.type
_entity.pdbx_description
1 polymer ?
#
loop_
_entity_poly.entity_id
_entity_poly.type
_entity_poly.pdbx_seq_one_letter_code
_entity_poly.pdbx_strand_id
1 'polypeptide(L)'
;MKIIQSNFNQLLTWFLSPKSNYVGKEEPWNIPLFARNLSHSYSTLPLYDQGLSHANIQIDLLCDKEYLNKDKKYLSVVVELKNHVNEVLSEYLYDFLIHGSIATMDYSKGWTDLDTFVIISSNTILNPDKLIKFREKIIDAHDYLLRIDPHQHHGFIFCTEIGLKQYFEHYIPLEVIRESKSLLRSGSLDLQYDRDAKIALFAFKQKNNILRLAFQEGVLKHHKYLNQYLHDNFKYTDTMYQFKYFLSLIMTLPAYYLDAKGLSCYKRDSFDAVKSEFQEVWEIIDKASEIRSQWATKEEFPYVGNEIPVWVMKTLGDNYFDRAYKLSDAMFKSLSRG
;
A
#
# COMPACT_ATOMS: atom_id res chain seq x y z
N MET A 1 16.98 14.46 7.96
CA MET A 1 16.18 15.27 7.03
C MET A 1 15.08 14.46 6.35
N LYS A 2 15.38 13.30 5.71
CA LYS A 2 14.36 12.32 5.25
C LYS A 2 13.33 11.96 6.34
N ILE A 3 13.74 11.95 7.60
CA ILE A 3 12.88 11.72 8.78
C ILE A 3 11.81 12.82 8.93
N ILE A 4 12.13 14.09 8.65
CA ILE A 4 11.17 15.19 8.80
C ILE A 4 10.02 15.05 7.79
N GLN A 5 10.34 14.76 6.52
CA GLN A 5 9.32 14.55 5.50
C GLN A 5 8.51 13.26 5.73
N SER A 6 9.18 12.19 6.17
CA SER A 6 8.50 10.94 6.56
C SER A 6 7.53 11.17 7.71
N ASN A 7 7.94 11.92 8.74
CA ASN A 7 7.08 12.27 9.86
C ASN A 7 5.90 13.16 9.42
N PHE A 8 6.14 14.14 8.53
CA PHE A 8 5.08 14.96 7.96
C PHE A 8 4.05 14.10 7.21
N ASN A 9 4.49 13.21 6.31
CA ASN A 9 3.61 12.34 5.56
C ASN A 9 2.81 11.38 6.47
N GLN A 10 3.42 10.88 7.55
CA GLN A 10 2.72 10.06 8.55
C GLN A 10 1.63 10.85 9.27
N LEU A 11 1.92 12.07 9.71
CA LEU A 11 0.95 12.94 10.37
C LEU A 11 -0.18 13.34 9.42
N LEU A 12 0.14 13.65 8.16
CA LEU A 12 -0.83 13.96 7.13
C LEU A 12 -1.74 12.76 6.84
N THR A 13 -1.16 11.57 6.66
CA THR A 13 -1.90 10.32 6.45
C THR A 13 -2.84 10.03 7.63
N TRP A 14 -2.34 10.20 8.85
CA TRP A 14 -3.18 10.04 10.03
C TRP A 14 -4.32 11.06 10.08
N PHE A 15 -4.04 12.33 9.80
CA PHE A 15 -5.04 13.39 9.76
C PHE A 15 -6.15 13.13 8.74
N LEU A 16 -5.80 12.61 7.57
CA LEU A 16 -6.71 12.33 6.46
C LEU A 16 -7.38 10.95 6.55
N SER A 17 -7.05 10.16 7.57
CA SER A 17 -7.65 8.84 7.75
C SER A 17 -8.88 8.89 8.67
N PRO A 18 -9.86 7.99 8.51
CA PRO A 18 -10.98 7.86 9.44
C PRO A 18 -10.57 7.64 10.90
N LYS A 19 -9.36 7.11 11.16
CA LYS A 19 -8.80 6.96 12.51
C LYS A 19 -8.80 8.24 13.32
N SER A 20 -8.51 9.36 12.65
CA SER A 20 -8.46 10.64 13.31
C SER A 20 -9.81 11.08 13.89
N ASN A 21 -10.92 10.41 13.52
CA ASN A 21 -12.24 10.63 14.12
C ASN A 21 -12.43 9.95 15.49
N TYR A 22 -11.60 8.94 15.80
CA TYR A 22 -11.71 8.12 17.01
C TYR A 22 -10.77 8.53 18.13
N VAL A 23 -9.89 9.50 17.88
CA VAL A 23 -8.98 10.01 18.90
C VAL A 23 -9.75 10.97 19.82
N GLY A 24 -9.85 10.59 21.10
CA GLY A 24 -10.38 11.46 22.13
C GLY A 24 -11.90 11.42 22.26
N LYS A 25 -12.46 10.27 22.59
CA LYS A 25 -13.84 10.24 23.13
C LYS A 25 -13.98 11.10 24.41
N GLU A 26 -12.86 11.37 25.06
CA GLU A 26 -12.81 12.13 26.32
C GLU A 26 -12.43 13.61 26.11
N GLU A 27 -11.63 13.94 25.06
CA GLU A 27 -11.33 15.32 24.67
C GLU A 27 -11.33 15.45 23.14
N PRO A 28 -12.21 16.28 22.56
CA PRO A 28 -12.20 16.51 21.12
C PRO A 28 -10.91 17.20 20.72
N TRP A 29 -10.08 16.54 19.91
CA TRP A 29 -8.88 17.15 19.39
C TRP A 29 -9.21 18.31 18.45
N ASN A 30 -8.37 19.35 18.47
CA ASN A 30 -8.61 20.58 17.74
C ASN A 30 -8.20 20.43 16.27
N ILE A 31 -9.13 19.95 15.43
CA ILE A 31 -8.93 19.77 13.98
C ILE A 31 -8.39 21.05 13.30
N PRO A 32 -8.98 22.25 13.52
CA PRO A 32 -8.45 23.49 12.96
C PRO A 32 -7.01 23.82 13.38
N LEU A 33 -6.66 23.58 14.63
CA LEU A 33 -5.28 23.79 15.09
C LEU A 33 -4.31 22.82 14.43
N PHE A 34 -4.70 21.56 14.31
CA PHE A 34 -3.87 20.53 13.68
C PHE A 34 -3.67 20.82 12.19
N ALA A 35 -4.73 21.20 11.47
CA ALA A 35 -4.65 21.60 10.06
C ALA A 35 -3.71 22.81 9.86
N ARG A 36 -3.80 23.83 10.74
CA ARG A 36 -2.87 24.99 10.72
C ARG A 36 -1.42 24.56 10.94
N ASN A 37 -1.18 23.66 11.89
CA ASN A 37 0.16 23.15 12.16
C ASN A 37 0.71 22.34 10.97
N LEU A 38 -0.11 21.52 10.31
CA LEU A 38 0.27 20.82 9.09
C LEU A 38 0.61 21.78 7.97
N SER A 39 -0.23 22.79 7.73
CA SER A 39 0.01 23.81 6.70
C SER A 39 1.31 24.58 6.95
N HIS A 40 1.56 24.99 8.20
CA HIS A 40 2.80 25.65 8.58
C HIS A 40 4.01 24.73 8.41
N SER A 41 3.93 23.49 8.87
CA SER A 41 5.01 22.50 8.70
C SER A 41 5.32 22.27 7.23
N TYR A 42 4.29 22.18 6.37
CA TYR A 42 4.48 22.02 4.93
C TYR A 42 5.20 23.21 4.30
N SER A 43 4.84 24.45 4.67
CA SER A 43 5.46 25.66 4.15
C SER A 43 6.95 25.80 4.53
N THR A 44 7.38 25.10 5.57
CA THR A 44 8.76 25.12 6.09
C THR A 44 9.54 23.83 5.77
N LEU A 45 8.96 22.90 5.00
CA LEU A 45 9.68 21.70 4.59
C LEU A 45 10.90 22.06 3.77
N PRO A 46 12.09 21.58 4.14
CA PRO A 46 13.29 21.87 3.40
C PRO A 46 13.26 21.16 2.04
N LEU A 47 13.62 21.87 0.97
CA LEU A 47 13.84 21.31 -0.36
C LEU A 47 15.33 21.04 -0.57
N TYR A 48 15.64 19.89 -1.14
CA TYR A 48 17.01 19.44 -1.43
C TYR A 48 17.16 19.20 -2.92
N ASP A 49 18.01 19.97 -3.58
CA ASP A 49 18.25 19.84 -5.02
C ASP A 49 19.51 19.01 -5.36
N GLN A 50 20.30 18.60 -4.37
CA GLN A 50 21.57 17.94 -4.63
C GLN A 50 21.47 16.43 -4.52
N GLY A 51 21.91 15.73 -5.57
CA GLY A 51 22.10 14.28 -5.56
C GLY A 51 20.85 13.45 -5.82
N LEU A 52 19.72 14.08 -6.17
CA LEU A 52 18.51 13.35 -6.54
C LEU A 52 18.55 12.91 -8.00
N SER A 53 18.05 11.71 -8.25
CA SER A 53 17.76 11.23 -9.61
C SER A 53 16.43 11.81 -10.07
N HIS A 54 16.23 11.86 -11.40
CA HIS A 54 15.00 12.38 -11.98
C HIS A 54 14.28 11.30 -12.80
N ALA A 55 12.97 11.22 -12.67
CA ALA A 55 12.12 10.39 -13.52
C ALA A 55 10.91 11.18 -14.00
N ASN A 56 10.64 11.10 -15.30
CA ASN A 56 9.41 11.56 -15.93
C ASN A 56 8.60 10.31 -16.31
N ILE A 57 7.48 10.07 -15.64
CA ILE A 57 6.66 8.87 -15.80
C ILE A 57 5.37 9.27 -16.51
N GLN A 58 5.09 8.65 -17.65
CA GLN A 58 3.82 8.82 -18.34
C GLN A 58 2.74 8.01 -17.62
N ILE A 59 1.65 8.66 -17.28
CA ILE A 59 0.48 8.07 -16.60
C ILE A 59 -0.73 8.20 -17.51
N ASP A 60 -1.37 7.08 -17.78
CA ASP A 60 -2.60 7.04 -18.55
C ASP A 60 -3.81 7.32 -17.66
N LEU A 61 -4.81 7.98 -18.22
CA LEU A 61 -6.14 8.07 -17.61
C LEU A 61 -6.81 6.69 -17.62
N LEU A 62 -7.42 6.30 -16.52
CA LEU A 62 -8.23 5.09 -16.42
C LEU A 62 -9.37 5.11 -17.46
N CYS A 63 -9.48 4.05 -18.26
CA CYS A 63 -10.50 3.89 -19.26
C CYS A 63 -11.71 3.12 -18.70
N ASP A 64 -12.83 3.81 -18.46
CA ASP A 64 -14.04 3.23 -17.86
C ASP A 64 -14.56 2.02 -18.65
N LYS A 65 -14.53 2.09 -19.99
CA LYS A 65 -14.99 0.99 -20.85
C LYS A 65 -14.17 -0.27 -20.67
N GLU A 66 -12.86 -0.14 -20.52
CA GLU A 66 -11.96 -1.27 -20.31
C GLU A 66 -12.29 -1.98 -18.98
N TYR A 67 -12.46 -1.21 -17.91
CA TYR A 67 -12.81 -1.74 -16.60
C TYR A 67 -14.19 -2.41 -16.57
N LEU A 68 -15.20 -1.74 -17.10
CA LEU A 68 -16.56 -2.27 -17.14
C LEU A 68 -16.71 -3.47 -18.08
N ASN A 69 -15.94 -3.54 -19.16
CA ASN A 69 -15.94 -4.71 -20.05
C ASN A 69 -15.23 -5.91 -19.42
N LYS A 70 -14.21 -5.68 -18.61
CA LYS A 70 -13.44 -6.75 -17.95
C LYS A 70 -14.26 -7.46 -16.87
N ASP A 71 -14.85 -6.71 -15.93
CA ASP A 71 -15.77 -7.21 -14.90
C ASP A 71 -16.64 -6.07 -14.36
N LYS A 72 -17.80 -5.87 -14.97
CA LYS A 72 -18.72 -4.79 -14.59
C LYS A 72 -19.13 -4.89 -13.11
N LYS A 73 -19.36 -6.09 -12.59
CA LYS A 73 -19.84 -6.27 -11.21
C LYS A 73 -18.75 -5.90 -10.18
N TYR A 74 -17.51 -6.21 -10.46
CA TYR A 74 -16.39 -5.97 -9.52
C TYR A 74 -15.76 -4.59 -9.71
N LEU A 75 -15.53 -4.18 -10.95
CA LEU A 75 -14.76 -2.97 -11.26
C LEU A 75 -15.63 -1.71 -11.41
N SER A 76 -16.99 -1.80 -11.35
CA SER A 76 -17.83 -0.59 -11.30
C SER A 76 -17.46 0.32 -10.14
N VAL A 77 -17.07 -0.23 -9.00
CA VAL A 77 -16.65 0.54 -7.82
C VAL A 77 -15.44 1.44 -8.13
N VAL A 78 -14.52 0.98 -8.97
CA VAL A 78 -13.35 1.78 -9.41
C VAL A 78 -13.78 2.94 -10.29
N VAL A 79 -14.74 2.70 -11.19
CA VAL A 79 -15.33 3.76 -12.05
C VAL A 79 -16.15 4.75 -11.22
N GLU A 80 -16.89 4.27 -10.24
CA GLU A 80 -17.61 5.13 -9.28
C GLU A 80 -16.65 5.98 -8.46
N LEU A 81 -15.55 5.42 -7.97
CA LEU A 81 -14.49 6.18 -7.30
C LEU A 81 -13.91 7.25 -8.24
N LYS A 82 -13.63 6.91 -9.51
CA LYS A 82 -13.16 7.88 -10.50
C LYS A 82 -14.12 9.05 -10.65
N ASN A 83 -15.43 8.78 -10.76
CA ASN A 83 -16.44 9.83 -10.85
C ASN A 83 -16.46 10.69 -9.59
N HIS A 84 -16.44 10.07 -8.40
CA HIS A 84 -16.37 10.77 -7.12
C HIS A 84 -15.11 11.65 -7.02
N VAL A 85 -13.95 11.14 -7.43
CA VAL A 85 -12.70 11.90 -7.46
C VAL A 85 -12.82 13.12 -8.37
N ASN A 86 -13.40 12.98 -9.55
CA ASN A 86 -13.59 14.10 -10.48
C ASN A 86 -14.58 15.15 -9.98
N GLU A 87 -15.71 14.72 -9.40
CA GLU A 87 -16.79 15.60 -8.98
C GLU A 87 -16.55 16.28 -7.64
N VAL A 88 -15.89 15.58 -6.70
CA VAL A 88 -15.84 15.97 -5.29
C VAL A 88 -14.42 16.32 -4.81
N LEU A 89 -13.40 15.63 -5.34
CA LEU A 89 -12.03 15.72 -4.80
C LEU A 89 -11.06 16.47 -5.73
N SER A 90 -11.38 16.64 -7.01
CA SER A 90 -10.44 17.17 -8.02
C SER A 90 -9.83 18.54 -7.67
N GLU A 91 -10.60 19.43 -7.06
CA GLU A 91 -10.11 20.79 -6.67
C GLU A 91 -9.02 20.75 -5.58
N TYR A 92 -8.88 19.63 -4.86
CA TYR A 92 -7.92 19.45 -3.76
C TYR A 92 -6.63 18.76 -4.20
N LEU A 93 -6.66 18.10 -5.36
CA LEU A 93 -5.65 17.16 -5.77
C LEU A 93 -4.74 17.69 -6.87
N TYR A 94 -3.49 17.28 -6.84
CA TYR A 94 -2.61 17.31 -7.99
C TYR A 94 -2.90 16.13 -8.92
N ASP A 95 -3.02 14.92 -8.35
CA ASP A 95 -3.46 13.72 -9.06
C ASP A 95 -4.00 12.65 -8.09
N PHE A 96 -4.69 11.65 -8.61
CA PHE A 96 -5.15 10.48 -7.89
C PHE A 96 -4.88 9.22 -8.73
N LEU A 97 -3.91 8.44 -8.32
CA LEU A 97 -3.53 7.23 -9.02
C LEU A 97 -4.11 5.99 -8.33
N ILE A 98 -4.51 5.02 -9.12
CA ILE A 98 -4.63 3.64 -8.67
C ILE A 98 -3.42 2.86 -9.17
N HIS A 99 -2.95 1.89 -8.38
CA HIS A 99 -1.83 1.04 -8.74
C HIS A 99 -2.09 -0.42 -8.37
N GLY A 100 -1.07 -1.27 -8.44
CA GLY A 100 -1.21 -2.68 -8.12
C GLY A 100 -2.06 -3.44 -9.13
N SER A 101 -2.60 -4.58 -8.73
CA SER A 101 -3.21 -5.54 -9.65
C SER A 101 -4.54 -5.07 -10.27
N ILE A 102 -5.23 -4.10 -9.69
CA ILE A 102 -6.41 -3.49 -10.30
C ILE A 102 -5.99 -2.57 -11.46
N ALA A 103 -4.91 -1.81 -11.32
CA ALA A 103 -4.40 -0.95 -12.39
C ALA A 103 -3.86 -1.77 -13.58
N THR A 104 -3.18 -2.88 -13.30
CA THR A 104 -2.60 -3.78 -14.33
C THR A 104 -3.56 -4.87 -14.82
N MET A 105 -4.80 -4.91 -14.32
CA MET A 105 -5.83 -5.89 -14.69
C MET A 105 -5.46 -7.36 -14.39
N ASP A 106 -4.49 -7.63 -13.53
CA ASP A 106 -4.11 -8.97 -13.07
C ASP A 106 -4.65 -9.30 -11.67
N TYR A 107 -5.75 -8.66 -11.30
CA TYR A 107 -6.41 -8.84 -10.02
C TYR A 107 -7.05 -10.21 -9.84
N SER A 108 -7.16 -10.64 -8.59
CA SER A 108 -7.97 -11.79 -8.18
C SER A 108 -9.20 -11.31 -7.43
N LYS A 109 -10.39 -11.55 -8.02
CA LYS A 109 -11.66 -11.08 -7.49
C LYS A 109 -11.91 -11.57 -6.06
N GLY A 110 -12.27 -10.66 -5.17
CA GLY A 110 -12.51 -10.96 -3.75
C GLY A 110 -11.26 -11.14 -2.91
N TRP A 111 -10.09 -11.21 -3.55
CA TRP A 111 -8.79 -11.22 -2.84
C TRP A 111 -8.07 -9.88 -2.90
N THR A 112 -8.07 -9.27 -4.10
CA THR A 112 -7.30 -8.05 -4.38
C THR A 112 -7.92 -6.85 -3.67
N ASP A 113 -7.09 -6.05 -3.03
CA ASP A 113 -7.40 -4.73 -2.49
C ASP A 113 -7.28 -3.62 -3.57
N LEU A 114 -7.79 -2.45 -3.27
CA LEU A 114 -7.66 -1.27 -4.11
C LEU A 114 -6.51 -0.39 -3.62
N ASP A 115 -5.37 -0.54 -4.28
CA ASP A 115 -4.18 0.24 -3.99
C ASP A 115 -4.27 1.62 -4.63
N THR A 116 -3.99 2.68 -3.85
CA THR A 116 -4.13 4.07 -4.29
C THR A 116 -2.95 4.93 -3.90
N PHE A 117 -2.63 5.92 -4.74
CA PHE A 117 -1.63 6.94 -4.45
C PHE A 117 -2.21 8.33 -4.74
N VAL A 118 -2.54 9.04 -3.68
CA VAL A 118 -3.25 10.32 -3.70
C VAL A 118 -2.26 11.47 -3.56
N ILE A 119 -2.13 12.28 -4.58
CA ILE A 119 -1.19 13.42 -4.61
C ILE A 119 -1.98 14.69 -4.35
N ILE A 120 -1.77 15.28 -3.18
CA ILE A 120 -2.50 16.47 -2.73
C ILE A 120 -1.81 17.71 -3.28
N SER A 121 -2.60 18.67 -3.79
CA SER A 121 -2.05 19.93 -4.29
C SER A 121 -1.47 20.79 -3.17
N SER A 122 -0.39 21.53 -3.46
CA SER A 122 0.21 22.47 -2.53
C SER A 122 -0.79 23.52 -2.04
N ASN A 123 -1.69 23.97 -2.94
CA ASN A 123 -2.75 24.90 -2.58
C ASN A 123 -3.71 24.36 -1.50
N THR A 124 -3.98 23.06 -1.52
CA THR A 124 -4.81 22.39 -0.49
C THR A 124 -4.08 22.33 0.85
N ILE A 125 -2.81 21.90 0.84
CA ILE A 125 -2.04 21.76 2.08
C ILE A 125 -1.74 23.12 2.73
N LEU A 126 -1.43 24.15 1.94
CA LEU A 126 -1.10 25.49 2.45
C LEU A 126 -2.32 26.26 2.98
N ASN A 127 -3.53 25.80 2.69
CA ASN A 127 -4.77 26.41 3.18
C ASN A 127 -5.45 25.49 4.21
N PRO A 128 -5.40 25.82 5.53
CA PRO A 128 -5.97 24.99 6.58
C PRO A 128 -7.46 24.68 6.40
N ASP A 129 -8.25 25.66 5.96
CA ASP A 129 -9.70 25.46 5.77
C ASP A 129 -9.98 24.54 4.58
N LYS A 130 -9.20 24.67 3.51
CA LYS A 130 -9.28 23.77 2.35
C LYS A 130 -8.84 22.37 2.72
N LEU A 131 -7.80 22.21 3.53
CA LEU A 131 -7.31 20.94 4.02
C LEU A 131 -8.34 20.23 4.92
N ILE A 132 -9.08 20.98 5.76
CA ILE A 132 -10.19 20.43 6.57
C ILE A 132 -11.31 19.92 5.68
N LYS A 133 -11.74 20.70 4.68
CA LYS A 133 -12.77 20.29 3.73
C LYS A 133 -12.36 19.03 2.95
N PHE A 134 -11.11 19.00 2.51
CA PHE A 134 -10.56 17.81 1.85
C PHE A 134 -10.59 16.58 2.77
N ARG A 135 -10.20 16.76 4.05
CA ARG A 135 -10.24 15.69 5.05
C ARG A 135 -11.63 15.06 5.16
N GLU A 136 -12.69 15.86 5.27
CA GLU A 136 -14.05 15.37 5.36
C GLU A 136 -14.40 14.50 4.14
N LYS A 137 -14.16 15.02 2.95
CA LYS A 137 -14.49 14.35 1.69
C LYS A 137 -13.67 13.08 1.43
N ILE A 138 -12.37 13.07 1.75
CA ILE A 138 -11.52 11.91 1.52
C ILE A 138 -11.78 10.79 2.54
N ILE A 139 -12.22 11.13 3.75
CA ILE A 139 -12.65 10.13 4.73
C ILE A 139 -13.88 9.37 4.22
N ASP A 140 -14.86 10.06 3.65
CA ASP A 140 -16.05 9.42 3.07
C ASP A 140 -15.68 8.51 1.88
N ALA A 141 -14.66 8.89 1.10
CA ALA A 141 -14.19 8.08 -0.02
C ALA A 141 -13.56 6.72 0.40
N HIS A 142 -13.22 6.51 1.68
CA HIS A 142 -12.72 5.20 2.14
C HIS A 142 -13.73 4.06 1.95
N ASP A 143 -15.02 4.35 1.85
CA ASP A 143 -16.03 3.34 1.55
C ASP A 143 -15.76 2.59 0.23
N TYR A 144 -15.24 3.27 -0.78
CA TYR A 144 -14.87 2.62 -2.05
C TYR A 144 -13.81 1.54 -1.88
N LEU A 145 -12.83 1.74 -0.98
CA LEU A 145 -11.82 0.73 -0.68
C LEU A 145 -12.47 -0.51 -0.06
N LEU A 146 -13.35 -0.31 0.93
CA LEU A 146 -14.02 -1.41 1.64
C LEU A 146 -15.03 -2.17 0.76
N ARG A 147 -15.60 -1.53 -0.26
CA ARG A 147 -16.47 -2.19 -1.23
C ARG A 147 -15.71 -3.12 -2.18
N ILE A 148 -14.42 -2.86 -2.42
CA ILE A 148 -13.53 -3.77 -3.16
C ILE A 148 -13.01 -4.87 -2.24
N ASP A 149 -12.51 -4.51 -1.07
CA ASP A 149 -11.98 -5.44 -0.08
C ASP A 149 -12.37 -5.05 1.35
N PRO A 150 -13.34 -5.75 1.96
CA PRO A 150 -13.72 -5.53 3.35
C PRO A 150 -12.58 -5.74 4.35
N HIS A 151 -11.54 -6.49 3.96
CA HIS A 151 -10.33 -6.74 4.74
C HIS A 151 -9.16 -5.84 4.34
N GLN A 152 -9.43 -4.69 3.74
CA GLN A 152 -8.43 -3.69 3.40
C GLN A 152 -7.52 -3.37 4.60
N HIS A 153 -6.23 -3.61 4.45
CA HIS A 153 -5.28 -3.47 5.55
C HIS A 153 -4.51 -2.14 5.55
N HIS A 154 -4.64 -1.35 4.51
CA HIS A 154 -4.17 0.02 4.41
C HIS A 154 -5.31 0.93 3.94
N GLY A 155 -5.20 2.23 4.16
CA GLY A 155 -6.10 3.22 3.57
C GLY A 155 -5.50 3.84 2.31
N PHE A 156 -5.92 5.03 1.97
CA PHE A 156 -5.27 5.83 0.94
C PHE A 156 -3.82 6.13 1.33
N ILE A 157 -2.91 6.01 0.36
CA ILE A 157 -1.52 6.42 0.49
C ILE A 157 -1.40 7.84 -0.02
N PHE A 158 -0.96 8.77 0.84
CA PHE A 158 -0.90 10.19 0.50
C PHE A 158 0.52 10.66 0.22
N CYS A 159 0.64 11.51 -0.79
CA CYS A 159 1.83 12.29 -1.11
C CYS A 159 1.43 13.75 -1.35
N THR A 160 2.42 14.63 -1.44
CA THR A 160 2.22 16.05 -1.80
C THR A 160 3.08 16.41 -2.99
N GLU A 161 2.84 17.57 -3.63
CA GLU A 161 3.69 18.05 -4.73
C GLU A 161 5.16 18.25 -4.29
N ILE A 162 5.40 18.69 -3.04
CA ILE A 162 6.77 18.70 -2.47
C ILE A 162 7.30 17.29 -2.33
N GLY A 163 6.44 16.34 -1.93
CA GLY A 163 6.80 14.93 -1.83
C GLY A 163 7.24 14.31 -3.16
N LEU A 164 6.72 14.78 -4.31
CA LEU A 164 7.21 14.37 -5.63
C LEU A 164 8.61 14.91 -5.94
N LYS A 165 8.92 16.12 -5.50
CA LYS A 165 10.25 16.74 -5.67
C LYS A 165 11.33 16.15 -4.75
N GLN A 166 10.93 15.36 -3.78
CA GLN A 166 11.80 14.70 -2.81
C GLN A 166 11.29 13.30 -2.53
N TYR A 167 10.98 12.59 -3.62
CA TYR A 167 10.33 11.32 -3.57
C TYR A 167 11.25 10.26 -2.98
N PHE A 168 10.70 9.50 -2.08
CA PHE A 168 11.39 8.40 -1.43
C PHE A 168 10.88 7.08 -2.02
N GLU A 169 11.68 6.46 -2.87
CA GLU A 169 11.29 5.30 -3.69
C GLU A 169 10.79 4.11 -2.86
N HIS A 170 11.23 3.97 -1.61
CA HIS A 170 10.75 2.90 -0.73
C HIS A 170 9.30 3.09 -0.23
N TYR A 171 8.71 4.27 -0.48
CA TYR A 171 7.31 4.52 -0.17
C TYR A 171 6.39 3.76 -1.13
N ILE A 172 6.53 4.03 -2.43
CA ILE A 172 6.00 3.23 -3.53
C ILE A 172 7.10 3.18 -4.59
N PRO A 173 7.60 2.00 -5.00
CA PRO A 173 8.63 1.90 -6.02
C PRO A 173 8.22 2.55 -7.34
N LEU A 174 9.16 3.15 -8.05
CA LEU A 174 8.89 3.82 -9.33
C LEU A 174 8.25 2.87 -10.35
N GLU A 175 8.63 1.60 -10.34
CA GLU A 175 8.05 0.59 -11.24
C GLU A 175 6.55 0.36 -10.96
N VAL A 176 6.11 0.53 -9.72
CA VAL A 176 4.69 0.50 -9.37
C VAL A 176 3.97 1.75 -9.88
N ILE A 177 4.61 2.93 -9.81
CA ILE A 177 4.04 4.17 -10.35
C ILE A 177 3.93 4.09 -11.88
N ARG A 178 4.88 3.49 -12.58
CA ARG A 178 4.85 3.30 -14.05
C ARG A 178 3.64 2.51 -14.53
N GLU A 179 3.19 1.54 -13.74
CA GLU A 179 2.03 0.70 -14.03
C GLU A 179 0.70 1.28 -13.51
N SER A 180 0.74 2.48 -12.92
CA SER A 180 -0.45 3.13 -12.35
C SER A 180 -1.36 3.73 -13.41
N LYS A 181 -2.62 3.96 -13.06
CA LYS A 181 -3.59 4.71 -13.86
C LYS A 181 -4.11 5.89 -13.06
N SER A 182 -4.21 7.07 -13.70
CA SER A 182 -4.82 8.24 -13.07
C SER A 182 -6.34 8.20 -13.15
N LEU A 183 -7.00 8.65 -12.10
CA LEU A 183 -8.45 8.87 -12.09
C LEU A 183 -8.84 10.28 -12.60
N LEU A 184 -7.88 11.20 -12.69
CA LEU A 184 -8.12 12.60 -13.04
C LEU A 184 -7.72 12.95 -14.47
N ARG A 185 -6.53 12.54 -14.93
CA ARG A 185 -5.96 13.01 -16.19
C ARG A 185 -4.91 12.08 -16.77
N SER A 186 -4.69 12.14 -18.07
CA SER A 186 -3.46 11.64 -18.68
C SER A 186 -2.38 12.69 -18.60
N GLY A 187 -1.14 12.30 -18.44
CA GLY A 187 -0.01 13.22 -18.42
C GLY A 187 1.26 12.62 -17.87
N SER A 188 2.26 13.46 -17.63
CA SER A 188 3.51 13.04 -17.01
C SER A 188 3.53 13.40 -15.54
N LEU A 189 4.12 12.53 -14.74
CA LEU A 189 4.46 12.74 -13.35
C LEU A 189 5.98 12.91 -13.24
N ASP A 190 6.41 14.10 -12.85
CA ASP A 190 7.83 14.40 -12.63
C ASP A 190 8.19 14.13 -11.18
N LEU A 191 9.18 13.27 -10.99
CA LEU A 191 9.69 12.85 -9.69
C LEU A 191 11.18 13.16 -9.57
N GLN A 192 11.57 13.77 -8.48
CA GLN A 192 12.96 13.80 -8.04
C GLN A 192 13.10 12.83 -6.87
N TYR A 193 13.91 11.81 -7.00
CA TYR A 193 13.93 10.69 -6.06
C TYR A 193 15.34 10.32 -5.61
N ASP A 194 15.38 9.76 -4.43
CA ASP A 194 16.59 9.20 -3.86
C ASP A 194 16.38 7.70 -3.62
N ARG A 195 17.36 6.93 -4.07
CA ARG A 195 17.43 5.49 -3.85
C ARG A 195 18.56 5.18 -2.89
N ASP A 196 18.22 4.77 -1.68
CA ASP A 196 19.19 4.41 -0.64
C ASP A 196 19.13 2.91 -0.36
N ALA A 197 20.11 2.16 -0.88
CA ALA A 197 20.23 0.72 -0.69
C ALA A 197 20.25 0.31 0.81
N LYS A 198 20.74 1.16 1.69
CA LYS A 198 20.72 0.88 3.14
C LYS A 198 19.30 0.88 3.70
N ILE A 199 18.45 1.75 3.18
CA ILE A 199 17.03 1.81 3.59
C ILE A 199 16.27 0.62 3.02
N ALA A 200 16.53 0.23 1.77
CA ALA A 200 15.96 -0.98 1.17
C ALA A 200 16.34 -2.23 1.98
N LEU A 201 17.61 -2.37 2.32
CA LEU A 201 18.09 -3.44 3.19
C LEU A 201 17.44 -3.41 4.58
N PHE A 202 17.27 -2.21 5.16
CA PHE A 202 16.58 -2.06 6.45
C PHE A 202 15.10 -2.48 6.34
N ALA A 203 14.40 -2.07 5.28
CA ALA A 203 13.02 -2.46 5.05
C ALA A 203 12.88 -3.99 4.88
N PHE A 204 13.79 -4.62 4.14
CA PHE A 204 13.84 -6.08 4.03
C PHE A 204 14.07 -6.73 5.39
N LYS A 205 15.05 -6.24 6.19
CA LYS A 205 15.35 -6.73 7.52
C LYS A 205 14.15 -6.65 8.48
N GLN A 206 13.33 -5.60 8.39
CA GLN A 206 12.11 -5.49 9.18
C GLN A 206 11.10 -6.60 8.81
N LYS A 207 10.90 -6.89 7.53
CA LYS A 207 10.01 -7.98 7.09
C LYS A 207 10.53 -9.36 7.54
N ASN A 208 11.82 -9.60 7.40
CA ASN A 208 12.46 -10.83 7.91
C ASN A 208 12.26 -10.99 9.43
N ASN A 209 12.41 -9.90 10.19
CA ASN A 209 12.20 -9.94 11.64
C ASN A 209 10.72 -10.22 12.01
N ILE A 210 9.76 -9.66 11.29
CA ILE A 210 8.32 -9.96 11.49
C ILE A 210 8.06 -11.45 11.27
N LEU A 211 8.58 -12.03 10.20
CA LEU A 211 8.40 -13.46 9.89
C LEU A 211 9.14 -14.36 10.89
N ARG A 212 10.32 -13.95 11.34
CA ARG A 212 11.06 -14.65 12.41
C ARG A 212 10.26 -14.71 13.72
N LEU A 213 9.69 -13.59 14.13
CA LEU A 213 8.85 -13.52 15.33
C LEU A 213 7.57 -14.35 15.16
N ALA A 214 6.93 -14.31 13.97
CA ALA A 214 5.76 -15.14 13.68
C ALA A 214 6.08 -16.63 13.80
N PHE A 215 7.23 -17.07 13.28
CA PHE A 215 7.69 -18.45 13.43
C PHE A 215 7.95 -18.80 14.90
N GLN A 216 8.64 -17.94 15.67
CA GLN A 216 9.00 -18.21 17.06
C GLN A 216 7.79 -18.23 18.02
N GLU A 217 6.82 -17.39 17.77
CA GLU A 217 5.67 -17.20 18.65
C GLU A 217 4.41 -17.95 18.17
N GLY A 218 4.45 -18.50 16.95
CA GLY A 218 3.29 -19.17 16.34
C GLY A 218 2.16 -18.21 15.98
N VAL A 219 2.39 -16.90 16.02
CA VAL A 219 1.40 -15.86 15.73
C VAL A 219 2.03 -14.69 14.99
N LEU A 220 1.32 -14.13 14.03
CA LEU A 220 1.70 -12.90 13.37
C LEU A 220 1.15 -11.70 14.15
N LYS A 221 2.02 -10.92 14.74
CA LYS A 221 1.62 -9.64 15.35
C LYS A 221 1.61 -8.55 14.28
N HIS A 222 0.43 -8.15 13.89
CA HIS A 222 0.27 -6.99 13.02
C HIS A 222 0.54 -5.70 13.80
N HIS A 223 0.98 -4.66 13.10
CA HIS A 223 1.25 -3.37 13.74
C HIS A 223 -0.04 -2.81 14.36
N LYS A 224 -0.05 -2.56 15.68
CA LYS A 224 -1.20 -2.05 16.44
C LYS A 224 -1.93 -0.89 15.76
N TYR A 225 -1.18 -0.07 15.07
CA TYR A 225 -1.67 1.12 14.41
C TYR A 225 -2.71 0.82 13.32
N LEU A 226 -2.53 -0.18 12.50
CA LEU A 226 -3.49 -0.56 11.46
C LEU A 226 -4.67 -1.35 12.06
N ASN A 227 -4.42 -2.21 13.04
CA ASN A 227 -5.44 -3.02 13.68
C ASN A 227 -6.51 -2.20 14.40
N GLN A 228 -6.10 -1.15 15.10
CA GLN A 228 -7.03 -0.26 15.81
C GLN A 228 -8.00 0.46 14.89
N TYR A 229 -7.68 0.54 13.63
CA TYR A 229 -8.47 1.26 12.65
C TYR A 229 -9.62 0.45 12.04
N LEU A 230 -9.35 -0.79 11.69
CA LEU A 230 -10.33 -1.61 10.99
C LEU A 230 -11.09 -2.54 11.94
N HIS A 231 -10.45 -2.98 13.05
CA HIS A 231 -11.02 -3.96 13.97
C HIS A 231 -10.49 -3.78 15.40
N ASP A 232 -11.31 -3.30 16.32
CA ASP A 232 -10.93 -3.04 17.71
C ASP A 232 -10.45 -4.29 18.48
N ASN A 233 -10.83 -5.49 18.05
CA ASN A 233 -10.57 -6.75 18.75
C ASN A 233 -9.63 -7.70 18.03
N PHE A 234 -8.84 -7.20 17.10
CA PHE A 234 -8.03 -8.02 16.24
C PHE A 234 -6.74 -8.49 16.93
N LYS A 235 -6.55 -9.78 17.11
CA LYS A 235 -5.42 -10.26 17.93
C LYS A 235 -4.48 -11.25 17.22
N TYR A 236 -4.94 -12.06 16.23
CA TYR A 236 -4.22 -13.26 15.83
C TYR A 236 -4.29 -13.56 14.33
N THR A 237 -3.43 -14.46 13.89
CA THR A 237 -3.27 -14.95 12.52
C THR A 237 -4.40 -15.84 12.01
N ASP A 238 -5.32 -16.22 12.85
CA ASP A 238 -6.52 -16.98 12.52
C ASP A 238 -7.63 -16.14 11.92
N THR A 239 -7.44 -14.85 11.84
CA THR A 239 -8.38 -13.95 11.21
C THR A 239 -7.96 -13.63 9.79
N MET A 240 -8.93 -13.48 8.90
CA MET A 240 -8.73 -13.23 7.48
C MET A 240 -7.90 -11.97 7.20
N TYR A 241 -8.10 -10.93 7.99
CA TYR A 241 -7.33 -9.68 7.86
C TYR A 241 -5.82 -9.89 8.06
N GLN A 242 -5.41 -10.56 9.15
CA GLN A 242 -3.99 -10.84 9.42
C GLN A 242 -3.41 -11.83 8.43
N PHE A 243 -4.24 -12.77 8.00
CA PHE A 243 -3.85 -13.73 6.99
C PHE A 243 -3.53 -13.06 5.64
N LYS A 244 -4.35 -12.13 5.19
CA LYS A 244 -4.06 -11.32 4.00
C LYS A 244 -2.75 -10.54 4.15
N TYR A 245 -2.53 -9.93 5.29
CA TYR A 245 -1.26 -9.25 5.59
C TYR A 245 -0.07 -10.23 5.55
N PHE A 246 -0.21 -11.43 6.13
CA PHE A 246 0.83 -12.46 6.09
C PHE A 246 1.18 -12.85 4.65
N LEU A 247 0.19 -13.13 3.82
CA LEU A 247 0.43 -13.46 2.41
C LEU A 247 1.02 -12.27 1.63
N SER A 248 0.59 -11.05 1.92
CA SER A 248 1.20 -9.85 1.34
C SER A 248 2.68 -9.73 1.71
N LEU A 249 3.06 -10.00 2.96
CA LEU A 249 4.47 -10.02 3.37
C LEU A 249 5.28 -11.01 2.55
N ILE A 250 4.80 -12.26 2.42
CA ILE A 250 5.49 -13.33 1.68
C ILE A 250 5.63 -12.94 0.21
N MET A 251 4.54 -12.55 -0.43
CA MET A 251 4.51 -12.25 -1.87
C MET A 251 5.30 -10.98 -2.25
N THR A 252 5.64 -10.12 -1.30
CA THR A 252 6.47 -8.95 -1.55
C THR A 252 7.95 -9.20 -1.27
N LEU A 253 8.35 -10.30 -0.63
CA LEU A 253 9.75 -10.59 -0.31
C LEU A 253 10.69 -10.53 -1.53
N PRO A 254 10.35 -11.15 -2.70
CA PRO A 254 11.22 -11.11 -3.87
C PRO A 254 11.50 -9.68 -4.37
N ALA A 255 10.46 -8.83 -4.42
CA ALA A 255 10.62 -7.43 -4.83
C ALA A 255 11.49 -6.64 -3.84
N TYR A 256 11.28 -6.80 -2.53
CA TYR A 256 12.13 -6.18 -1.50
C TYR A 256 13.56 -6.70 -1.51
N TYR A 257 13.76 -7.98 -1.85
CA TYR A 257 15.09 -8.56 -2.02
C TYR A 257 15.83 -7.91 -3.18
N LEU A 258 15.18 -7.76 -4.33
CA LEU A 258 15.75 -7.08 -5.49
C LEU A 258 16.02 -5.61 -5.21
N ASP A 259 15.12 -4.92 -4.54
CA ASP A 259 15.29 -3.52 -4.14
C ASP A 259 16.52 -3.35 -3.22
N ALA A 260 16.72 -4.26 -2.27
CA ALA A 260 17.92 -4.28 -1.42
C ALA A 260 19.23 -4.57 -2.18
N LYS A 261 19.14 -5.22 -3.36
CA LYS A 261 20.27 -5.36 -4.32
C LYS A 261 20.42 -4.17 -5.28
N GLY A 262 19.61 -3.12 -5.12
CA GLY A 262 19.60 -1.96 -6.03
C GLY A 262 18.85 -2.19 -7.35
N LEU A 263 18.05 -3.25 -7.45
CA LEU A 263 17.29 -3.61 -8.64
C LEU A 263 15.79 -3.37 -8.37
N SER A 264 15.21 -2.31 -8.94
CA SER A 264 13.76 -2.09 -8.85
C SER A 264 13.03 -3.02 -9.81
N CYS A 265 11.94 -3.60 -9.33
CA CYS A 265 11.15 -4.54 -10.10
C CYS A 265 9.69 -4.49 -9.66
N TYR A 266 8.75 -4.61 -10.61
CA TYR A 266 7.34 -4.80 -10.26
C TYR A 266 7.15 -6.16 -9.57
N LYS A 267 6.28 -6.22 -8.58
CA LYS A 267 6.11 -7.42 -7.72
C LYS A 267 5.95 -8.73 -8.52
N ARG A 268 5.11 -8.73 -9.56
CA ARG A 268 4.86 -9.90 -10.41
C ARG A 268 6.15 -10.40 -11.06
N ASP A 269 6.93 -9.48 -11.64
CA ASP A 269 8.13 -9.82 -12.39
C ASP A 269 9.29 -10.25 -11.48
N SER A 270 9.23 -9.83 -10.21
CA SER A 270 10.22 -10.24 -9.20
C SER A 270 10.24 -11.75 -8.93
N PHE A 271 9.13 -12.46 -9.17
CA PHE A 271 9.05 -13.90 -8.91
C PHE A 271 9.99 -14.66 -9.84
N ASP A 272 9.89 -14.44 -11.14
CA ASP A 272 10.73 -15.10 -12.12
C ASP A 272 12.20 -14.71 -11.96
N ALA A 273 12.47 -13.45 -11.63
CA ALA A 273 13.83 -12.94 -11.43
C ALA A 273 14.56 -13.58 -10.22
N VAL A 274 13.82 -14.05 -9.21
CA VAL A 274 14.38 -14.50 -7.94
C VAL A 274 14.24 -16.00 -7.70
N LYS A 275 13.22 -16.66 -8.31
CA LYS A 275 12.84 -18.05 -8.04
C LYS A 275 14.01 -19.03 -8.16
N SER A 276 14.84 -18.90 -9.19
CA SER A 276 15.96 -19.82 -9.43
C SER A 276 17.04 -19.78 -8.33
N GLU A 277 17.23 -18.62 -7.68
CA GLU A 277 18.21 -18.44 -6.59
C GLU A 277 17.73 -19.11 -5.28
N PHE A 278 16.41 -19.24 -5.08
CA PHE A 278 15.81 -19.75 -3.84
C PHE A 278 14.86 -20.95 -4.03
N GLN A 279 15.08 -21.74 -5.07
CA GLN A 279 14.18 -22.82 -5.48
C GLN A 279 13.85 -23.80 -4.33
N GLU A 280 14.80 -24.14 -3.48
CA GLU A 280 14.62 -25.08 -2.36
C GLU A 280 13.65 -24.59 -1.28
N VAL A 281 13.46 -23.29 -1.14
CA VAL A 281 12.60 -22.66 -0.12
C VAL A 281 11.42 -21.87 -0.73
N TRP A 282 11.21 -22.00 -2.04
CA TRP A 282 10.24 -21.20 -2.81
C TRP A 282 8.78 -21.65 -2.63
N GLU A 283 8.55 -22.87 -2.17
CA GLU A 283 7.22 -23.51 -2.08
C GLU A 283 6.15 -22.59 -1.47
N ILE A 284 6.50 -21.79 -0.47
CA ILE A 284 5.54 -20.91 0.21
C ILE A 284 4.99 -19.79 -0.72
N ILE A 285 5.80 -19.30 -1.67
CA ILE A 285 5.36 -18.34 -2.69
C ILE A 285 4.40 -19.01 -3.67
N ASP A 286 4.71 -20.23 -4.13
CA ASP A 286 3.85 -20.98 -5.04
C ASP A 286 2.48 -21.24 -4.40
N LYS A 287 2.44 -21.66 -3.12
CA LYS A 287 1.20 -21.84 -2.37
C LYS A 287 0.41 -20.53 -2.15
N ALA A 288 1.08 -19.44 -1.84
CA ALA A 288 0.44 -18.13 -1.72
C ALA A 288 -0.17 -17.68 -3.06
N SER A 289 0.54 -17.92 -4.16
CA SER A 289 0.07 -17.63 -5.52
C SER A 289 -1.13 -18.51 -5.91
N GLU A 290 -1.10 -19.80 -5.55
CA GLU A 290 -2.21 -20.71 -5.75
C GLU A 290 -3.47 -20.26 -4.99
N ILE A 291 -3.35 -19.91 -3.72
CA ILE A 291 -4.48 -19.39 -2.92
C ILE A 291 -5.09 -18.18 -3.61
N ARG A 292 -4.26 -17.20 -4.00
CA ARG A 292 -4.71 -16.01 -4.71
C ARG A 292 -5.45 -16.35 -6.00
N SER A 293 -4.92 -17.24 -6.82
CA SER A 293 -5.48 -17.59 -8.13
C SER A 293 -6.81 -18.35 -8.02
N GLN A 294 -6.97 -19.18 -6.99
CA GLN A 294 -8.18 -19.98 -6.76
C GLN A 294 -9.27 -19.23 -6.00
N TRP A 295 -8.98 -18.09 -5.39
CA TRP A 295 -9.89 -17.38 -4.49
C TRP A 295 -11.25 -17.11 -5.15
N ALA A 296 -11.24 -16.50 -6.33
CA ALA A 296 -12.46 -16.11 -7.04
C ALA A 296 -13.37 -17.27 -7.44
N THR A 297 -12.85 -18.51 -7.45
CA THR A 297 -13.61 -19.73 -7.77
C THR A 297 -14.12 -20.47 -6.55
N LYS A 298 -13.53 -20.22 -5.38
CA LYS A 298 -13.84 -20.93 -4.13
C LYS A 298 -14.59 -20.10 -3.11
N GLU A 299 -14.50 -18.78 -3.21
CA GLU A 299 -15.13 -17.87 -2.27
C GLU A 299 -16.11 -16.90 -2.95
N GLU A 300 -17.13 -16.50 -2.21
CA GLU A 300 -18.06 -15.48 -2.65
C GLU A 300 -17.44 -14.08 -2.62
N PHE A 301 -17.93 -13.20 -3.46
CA PHE A 301 -17.54 -11.79 -3.46
C PHE A 301 -18.70 -10.88 -3.04
N PRO A 302 -18.46 -9.92 -2.12
CA PRO A 302 -17.26 -9.75 -1.30
C PRO A 302 -17.16 -10.82 -0.20
N TYR A 303 -15.95 -11.26 0.12
CA TYR A 303 -15.72 -12.12 1.27
C TYR A 303 -15.71 -11.27 2.54
N VAL A 304 -16.73 -11.43 3.36
CA VAL A 304 -16.91 -10.70 4.63
C VAL A 304 -16.64 -11.54 5.88
N GLY A 305 -16.32 -12.83 5.68
CA GLY A 305 -15.99 -13.75 6.77
C GLY A 305 -14.68 -13.35 7.46
N ASN A 306 -14.64 -13.50 8.78
CA ASN A 306 -13.46 -13.20 9.58
C ASN A 306 -12.52 -14.41 9.74
N GLU A 307 -12.99 -15.60 9.42
CA GLU A 307 -12.24 -16.85 9.52
C GLU A 307 -11.51 -17.15 8.22
N ILE A 308 -10.36 -17.82 8.34
CA ILE A 308 -9.62 -18.30 7.18
C ILE A 308 -10.32 -19.54 6.64
N PRO A 309 -10.70 -19.59 5.35
CA PRO A 309 -11.35 -20.77 4.78
C PRO A 309 -10.51 -22.04 4.94
N VAL A 310 -11.15 -23.18 5.21
CA VAL A 310 -10.47 -24.45 5.47
C VAL A 310 -9.59 -24.89 4.28
N TRP A 311 -10.03 -24.64 3.05
CA TRP A 311 -9.25 -25.00 1.87
C TRP A 311 -7.93 -24.20 1.79
N VAL A 312 -7.93 -22.94 2.25
CA VAL A 312 -6.74 -22.09 2.31
C VAL A 312 -5.71 -22.69 3.25
N MET A 313 -6.13 -23.10 4.45
CA MET A 313 -5.24 -23.75 5.43
C MET A 313 -4.71 -25.09 4.91
N LYS A 314 -5.55 -25.86 4.19
CA LYS A 314 -5.11 -27.11 3.53
C LYS A 314 -4.08 -26.84 2.43
N THR A 315 -4.25 -25.80 1.61
CA THR A 315 -3.29 -25.42 0.56
C THR A 315 -1.97 -24.97 1.19
N LEU A 316 -2.04 -24.14 2.22
CA LEU A 316 -0.85 -23.63 2.90
C LEU A 316 -0.09 -24.77 3.61
N GLY A 317 -0.83 -25.70 4.21
CA GLY A 317 -0.28 -26.83 4.98
C GLY A 317 0.33 -26.42 6.33
N ASP A 318 0.79 -27.40 7.08
CA ASP A 318 1.41 -27.18 8.38
C ASP A 318 2.74 -26.42 8.28
N ASN A 319 3.14 -25.78 9.38
CA ASN A 319 4.43 -25.07 9.50
C ASN A 319 4.67 -23.95 8.46
N TYR A 320 3.61 -23.28 8.01
CA TYR A 320 3.74 -22.21 7.01
C TYR A 320 4.55 -21.00 7.51
N PHE A 321 4.56 -20.70 8.81
CA PHE A 321 5.44 -19.68 9.38
C PHE A 321 6.92 -20.07 9.28
N ASP A 322 7.25 -21.33 9.51
CA ASP A 322 8.63 -21.85 9.35
C ASP A 322 9.10 -21.71 7.90
N ARG A 323 8.26 -22.10 6.93
CA ARG A 323 8.59 -21.98 5.50
C ARG A 323 8.74 -20.52 5.06
N ALA A 324 7.86 -19.63 5.52
CA ALA A 324 7.96 -18.20 5.22
C ALA A 324 9.23 -17.59 5.80
N TYR A 325 9.58 -17.96 7.04
CA TYR A 325 10.82 -17.49 7.67
C TYR A 325 12.05 -18.06 6.96
N LYS A 326 12.09 -19.35 6.62
CA LYS A 326 13.21 -19.98 5.88
C LYS A 326 13.48 -19.26 4.56
N LEU A 327 12.45 -18.92 3.80
CA LEU A 327 12.61 -18.13 2.57
C LEU A 327 13.21 -16.76 2.85
N SER A 328 12.63 -16.00 3.78
CA SER A 328 13.11 -14.64 4.08
C SER A 328 14.52 -14.64 4.68
N ASP A 329 14.87 -15.64 5.47
CA ASP A 329 16.21 -15.79 6.08
C ASP A 329 17.26 -16.19 5.02
N ALA A 330 16.91 -17.05 4.08
CA ALA A 330 17.79 -17.39 2.95
C ALA A 330 18.10 -16.15 2.09
N MET A 331 17.08 -15.35 1.77
CA MET A 331 17.25 -14.08 1.06
C MET A 331 18.10 -13.09 1.86
N PHE A 332 17.86 -12.96 3.19
CA PHE A 332 18.63 -12.08 4.06
C PHE A 332 20.10 -12.50 4.14
N LYS A 333 20.37 -13.79 4.24
CA LYS A 333 21.75 -14.32 4.23
C LYS A 333 22.46 -14.06 2.89
N SER A 334 21.75 -14.15 1.77
CA SER A 334 22.30 -13.80 0.46
C SER A 334 22.68 -12.31 0.40
N LEU A 335 21.81 -11.39 0.87
CA LEU A 335 22.10 -9.95 0.96
C LEU A 335 23.28 -9.62 1.86
N SER A 336 23.57 -10.45 2.87
CA SER A 336 24.66 -10.20 3.83
C SER A 336 26.02 -10.69 3.34
N ARG A 337 26.06 -11.46 2.24
CA ARG A 337 27.29 -12.02 1.65
C ARG A 337 27.84 -11.23 0.47
N GLY A 338 27.04 -10.36 -0.10
CA GLY A 338 27.39 -9.45 -1.20
C GLY A 338 27.63 -8.04 -0.71
#